data_95987ff04bc8542ef01da15fabd21ebf
#
_entry.id   95987ff04bc8542ef01da15fabd21ebf
#
_cell.length_a   1.000
_cell.length_b   1.000
_cell.length_c   1.000
_cell.angle_alpha   90.00
_cell.angle_beta   90.00
_cell.angle_gamma   90.00
#
_symmetry.space_group_name_H-M   'P 1'
#
loop_
_entity.id
_entity.type
_entity.pdbx_description
1 polymer ?
#
loop_
_entity_poly.entity_id
_entity_poly.type
_entity_poly.pdbx_seq_one_letter_code
_entity_poly.pdbx_strand_id
1 'polypeptide(L)'
;MYIRKDDVVEVIAGDDKGTRGKVLKVIREKRQVVVEGVNRVYRHLRPSKRNPQGGRLSKEMPVDASNVQLVDPATNKPTRVGVRYLPDGSKELYAKRSKTRIRMLSKPNPKYATKK
;
A
#
# COMPACT_ATOMS: atom_id res chain seq x y z
N MET A 1 1.00 -2.29 9.99
CA MET A 1 0.65 -2.02 8.56
C MET A 1 1.64 -2.75 7.65
N TYR A 2 1.13 -3.54 6.74
CA TYR A 2 1.97 -4.37 5.86
C TYR A 2 2.15 -3.80 4.45
N ILE A 3 1.54 -2.66 4.18
CA ILE A 3 1.70 -1.97 2.91
C ILE A 3 3.05 -1.27 2.89
N ARG A 4 3.76 -1.39 1.78
CA ARG A 4 5.07 -0.76 1.57
C ARG A 4 5.05 0.10 0.32
N LYS A 5 6.03 1.01 0.23
CA LYS A 5 6.27 1.77 -1.00
C LYS A 5 6.42 0.81 -2.18
N ASP A 6 5.87 1.20 -3.32
CA ASP A 6 5.86 0.45 -4.58
C ASP A 6 4.87 -0.72 -4.64
N ASP A 7 4.11 -1.00 -3.56
CA ASP A 7 3.03 -1.98 -3.63
C ASP A 7 1.88 -1.45 -4.48
N VAL A 8 1.22 -2.36 -5.18
CA VAL A 8 -0.04 -2.03 -5.88
C VAL A 8 -1.19 -2.29 -4.95
N VAL A 9 -2.02 -1.26 -4.74
CA VAL A 9 -3.19 -1.35 -3.87
C VAL A 9 -4.44 -0.91 -4.62
N GLU A 10 -5.60 -1.33 -4.13
CA GLU A 10 -6.89 -0.88 -4.65
C GLU A 10 -7.65 -0.16 -3.55
N VAL A 11 -8.26 0.98 -3.89
CA VAL A 11 -9.10 1.73 -2.96
C VAL A 11 -10.43 1.01 -2.81
N ILE A 12 -10.81 0.72 -1.57
CA ILE A 12 -12.02 -0.04 -1.26
C ILE A 12 -13.16 0.81 -0.70
N ALA A 13 -12.88 2.07 -0.39
CA ALA A 13 -13.88 2.98 0.18
C ALA A 13 -13.59 4.43 -0.23
N GLY A 14 -14.63 5.25 -0.29
CA GLY A 14 -14.52 6.68 -0.61
C GLY A 14 -14.74 6.96 -2.09
N ASP A 15 -14.43 8.20 -2.51
CA ASP A 15 -14.70 8.68 -3.86
C ASP A 15 -13.88 7.95 -4.94
N ASP A 16 -12.71 7.45 -4.57
CA ASP A 16 -11.80 6.77 -5.49
C ASP A 16 -11.96 5.24 -5.48
N LYS A 17 -13.04 4.72 -4.90
CA LYS A 17 -13.29 3.28 -4.81
C LYS A 17 -13.11 2.59 -6.16
N GLY A 18 -12.35 1.51 -6.17
CA GLY A 18 -12.03 0.75 -7.38
C GLY A 18 -10.78 1.19 -8.10
N THR A 19 -10.20 2.33 -7.74
CA THR A 19 -8.96 2.82 -8.34
C THR A 19 -7.79 2.03 -7.80
N ARG A 20 -6.91 1.60 -8.69
CA ARG A 20 -5.64 0.95 -8.34
C ARG A 20 -4.50 1.88 -8.60
N GLY A 21 -3.49 1.79 -7.77
CA GLY A 21 -2.30 2.58 -7.95
C GLY A 21 -1.15 2.03 -7.14
N LYS A 22 0.03 2.56 -7.44
CA LYS A 22 1.26 2.22 -6.75
C LYS A 22 1.41 3.11 -5.52
N VAL A 23 1.82 2.53 -4.40
CA VAL A 23 2.08 3.29 -3.18
C VAL A 23 3.34 4.12 -3.36
N LEU A 24 3.20 5.45 -3.27
CA LEU A 24 4.31 6.38 -3.41
C LEU A 24 5.02 6.64 -2.09
N LYS A 25 4.27 6.64 -0.99
CA LYS A 25 4.80 6.92 0.34
C LYS A 25 3.91 6.27 1.40
N VAL A 26 4.53 5.83 2.49
CA VAL A 26 3.83 5.29 3.67
C VAL A 26 4.11 6.19 4.86
N ILE A 27 3.06 6.67 5.50
CA ILE A 27 3.13 7.50 6.72
C ILE A 27 2.65 6.62 7.88
N ARG A 28 3.58 5.86 8.46
CA ARG A 28 3.25 4.84 9.47
C ARG A 28 2.64 5.43 10.73
N GLU A 29 3.12 6.58 11.16
CA GLU A 29 2.66 7.25 12.38
C GLU A 29 1.15 7.56 12.34
N LYS A 30 0.64 7.91 11.17
CA LYS A 30 -0.75 8.26 10.95
C LYS A 30 -1.57 7.16 10.32
N ARG A 31 -0.97 6.02 10.02
CA ARG A 31 -1.56 4.92 9.25
C ARG A 31 -2.17 5.40 7.95
N GLN A 32 -1.40 6.20 7.21
CA GLN A 32 -1.81 6.76 5.94
C GLN A 32 -0.84 6.33 4.84
N VAL A 33 -1.33 6.28 3.63
CA VAL A 33 -0.53 6.00 2.44
C VAL A 33 -0.87 6.99 1.35
N VAL A 34 0.14 7.33 0.54
CA VAL A 34 -0.05 8.14 -0.66
C VAL A 34 -0.02 7.18 -1.84
N VAL A 35 -1.08 7.15 -2.62
CA VAL A 35 -1.24 6.25 -3.76
C VAL A 35 -1.33 7.06 -5.04
N GLU A 36 -0.60 6.65 -6.06
CA GLU A 36 -0.59 7.31 -7.36
C GLU A 36 -2.00 7.39 -7.95
N GLY A 37 -2.43 8.59 -8.32
CA GLY A 37 -3.74 8.83 -8.92
C GLY A 37 -4.92 8.84 -7.95
N VAL A 38 -4.68 8.67 -6.64
CA VAL A 38 -5.73 8.60 -5.61
C VAL A 38 -5.72 9.85 -4.76
N ASN A 39 -6.91 10.35 -4.42
CA ASN A 39 -7.10 11.53 -3.57
C ASN A 39 -6.34 12.74 -4.09
N ARG A 40 -6.47 13.00 -5.39
CA ARG A 40 -5.78 14.12 -6.04
C ARG A 40 -6.41 15.43 -5.65
N VAL A 41 -5.56 16.40 -5.33
CA VAL A 41 -5.96 17.77 -5.03
C VAL A 41 -5.25 18.70 -6.01
N TYR A 42 -6.00 19.62 -6.61
CA TYR A 42 -5.45 20.65 -7.48
C TYR A 42 -5.25 21.94 -6.69
N ARG A 43 -4.05 22.47 -6.73
CA ARG A 43 -3.73 23.76 -6.12
C ARG A 43 -3.47 24.80 -7.19
N HIS A 44 -4.03 25.98 -6.98
CA HIS A 44 -3.66 27.15 -7.78
C HIS A 44 -2.34 27.72 -7.27
N LEU A 45 -1.37 27.80 -8.16
CA LEU A 45 -0.08 28.39 -7.85
C LEU A 45 -0.11 29.88 -8.16
N ARG A 46 0.36 30.70 -7.22
CA ARG A 46 0.53 32.13 -7.49
C ARG A 46 1.77 32.35 -8.34
N PRO A 47 1.73 33.32 -9.30
CA PRO A 47 2.94 33.69 -10.03
C PRO A 47 4.07 34.07 -9.08
N SER A 48 5.25 33.61 -9.36
CA SER A 48 6.44 33.88 -8.57
C SER A 48 7.68 33.87 -9.46
N LYS A 49 8.83 34.22 -8.90
CA LYS A 49 10.11 34.14 -9.65
C LYS A 49 10.38 32.73 -10.16
N ARG A 50 9.96 31.69 -9.41
CA ARG A 50 10.14 30.28 -9.79
C ARG A 50 9.05 29.79 -10.72
N ASN A 51 7.87 30.38 -10.65
CA ASN A 51 6.72 30.01 -11.47
C ASN A 51 5.95 31.26 -11.87
N PRO A 52 6.48 32.07 -12.81
CA PRO A 52 5.90 33.36 -13.16
C PRO A 52 4.48 33.28 -13.71
N GLN A 53 4.11 32.16 -14.30
CA GLN A 53 2.79 31.99 -14.91
C GLN A 53 1.74 31.50 -13.94
N GLY A 54 2.13 31.01 -12.75
CA GLY A 54 1.21 30.35 -11.86
C GLY A 54 0.63 29.07 -12.46
N GLY A 55 -0.56 28.65 -12.04
CA GLY A 55 -1.27 27.53 -12.60
C GLY A 55 -1.85 26.59 -11.54
N ARG A 56 -2.19 25.36 -11.97
CA ARG A 56 -2.66 24.29 -11.12
C ARG A 56 -1.60 23.21 -10.98
N LEU A 57 -1.42 22.72 -9.76
CA LEU A 57 -0.59 21.55 -9.48
C LEU A 57 -1.47 20.42 -8.95
N SER A 58 -1.41 19.28 -9.63
CA SER A 58 -2.06 18.06 -9.14
C SER A 58 -1.14 17.38 -8.13
N LYS A 59 -1.67 17.04 -6.97
CA LYS A 59 -0.92 16.38 -5.91
C LYS A 59 -1.77 15.30 -5.27
N GLU A 60 -1.21 14.12 -5.11
CA GLU A 60 -1.84 13.04 -4.36
C GLU A 60 -1.73 13.32 -2.87
N MET A 61 -2.86 13.26 -2.18
CA MET A 61 -2.93 13.44 -0.73
C MET A 61 -2.99 12.08 -0.03
N PRO A 62 -2.52 11.98 1.21
CA PRO A 62 -2.60 10.72 1.95
C PRO A 62 -4.03 10.24 2.14
N VAL A 63 -4.23 8.93 2.08
CA VAL A 63 -5.48 8.28 2.44
C VAL A 63 -5.23 7.31 3.58
N ASP A 64 -6.26 7.04 4.38
CA ASP A 64 -6.15 6.11 5.50
C ASP A 64 -5.87 4.69 4.97
N ALA A 65 -4.97 3.98 5.61
CA ALA A 65 -4.59 2.63 5.20
C ALA A 65 -5.77 1.64 5.24
N SER A 66 -6.78 1.90 6.07
CA SER A 66 -7.99 1.07 6.11
C SER A 66 -8.85 1.18 4.84
N ASN A 67 -8.63 2.22 4.04
CA ASN A 67 -9.38 2.47 2.81
C ASN A 67 -8.75 1.82 1.58
N VAL A 68 -7.64 1.13 1.73
CA VAL A 68 -6.95 0.45 0.63
C VAL A 68 -6.63 -0.98 1.02
N GLN A 69 -6.52 -1.85 0.02
CA GLN A 69 -6.08 -3.24 0.20
C GLN A 69 -5.04 -3.60 -0.85
N LEU A 70 -4.12 -4.45 -0.46
CA LEU A 70 -3.16 -5.03 -1.40
C LEU A 70 -3.91 -5.87 -2.44
N VAL A 71 -3.40 -5.89 -3.66
CA VAL A 71 -3.96 -6.70 -4.74
C VAL A 71 -3.35 -8.10 -4.66
N ASP A 72 -4.23 -9.12 -4.67
CA ASP A 72 -3.82 -10.51 -4.66
C ASP A 72 -3.12 -10.85 -5.99
N PRO A 73 -1.86 -11.31 -5.96
CA PRO A 73 -1.13 -11.59 -7.18
C PRO A 73 -1.71 -12.77 -7.99
N ALA A 74 -2.43 -13.68 -7.37
CA ALA A 74 -3.00 -14.83 -8.05
C ALA A 74 -4.37 -14.53 -8.68
N THR A 75 -5.24 -13.80 -7.97
CA THR A 75 -6.62 -13.51 -8.43
C THR A 75 -6.76 -12.12 -9.04
N ASN A 76 -5.76 -11.25 -8.87
CA ASN A 76 -5.78 -9.86 -9.32
C ASN A 76 -6.95 -9.05 -8.73
N LYS A 77 -7.36 -9.37 -7.51
CA LYS A 77 -8.43 -8.70 -6.77
C LYS A 77 -7.90 -8.19 -5.44
N PRO A 78 -8.54 -7.16 -4.83
CA PRO A 78 -8.12 -6.72 -3.51
C PRO A 78 -8.32 -7.83 -2.49
N THR A 79 -7.40 -7.96 -1.56
CA THR A 79 -7.41 -9.02 -0.57
C THR A 79 -6.97 -8.50 0.79
N ARG A 80 -7.49 -9.12 1.84
CA ARG A 80 -6.93 -9.00 3.16
C ARG A 80 -5.65 -9.83 3.21
N VAL A 81 -4.75 -9.45 4.10
CA VAL A 81 -3.47 -10.11 4.27
C VAL A 81 -3.35 -10.71 5.66
N GLY A 82 -2.57 -11.75 5.76
CA GLY A 82 -2.23 -12.37 7.03
C GLY A 82 -0.75 -12.72 7.07
N VAL A 83 -0.30 -13.04 8.26
CA VAL A 83 1.08 -13.46 8.50
C VAL A 83 1.05 -14.92 8.90
N ARG A 84 1.91 -15.73 8.30
CA ARG A 84 2.08 -17.11 8.70
C ARG A 84 3.56 -17.43 8.88
N TYR A 85 3.82 -18.39 9.75
CA TYR A 85 5.16 -18.87 10.03
C TYR A 85 5.44 -20.12 9.21
N LEU A 86 6.62 -20.18 8.62
CA LEU A 86 7.07 -21.36 7.90
C LEU A 86 7.80 -22.33 8.85
N PRO A 87 8.00 -23.59 8.43
CA PRO A 87 8.70 -24.57 9.29
C PRO A 87 10.10 -24.15 9.72
N ASP A 88 10.78 -23.29 8.95
CA ASP A 88 12.10 -22.77 9.29
C ASP A 88 12.07 -21.56 10.24
N GLY A 89 10.86 -21.11 10.65
CA GLY A 89 10.70 -20.00 11.55
C GLY A 89 10.65 -18.64 10.88
N SER A 90 10.71 -18.58 9.55
CA SER A 90 10.51 -17.33 8.82
C SER A 90 9.04 -16.92 8.83
N LYS A 91 8.79 -15.62 8.64
CA LYS A 91 7.44 -15.08 8.47
C LYS A 91 7.21 -14.75 7.02
N GLU A 92 6.00 -15.01 6.53
CA GLU A 92 5.59 -14.52 5.22
C GLU A 92 4.25 -13.80 5.31
N LEU A 93 4.10 -12.78 4.47
CA LEU A 93 2.84 -12.12 4.23
C LEU A 93 2.13 -12.82 3.09
N TYR A 94 0.88 -13.22 3.31
CA TYR A 94 0.12 -13.92 2.29
C TYR A 94 -1.24 -13.28 2.06
N ALA A 95 -1.74 -13.44 0.84
CA ALA A 95 -3.08 -13.00 0.48
C ALA A 95 -4.09 -14.02 1.00
N LYS A 96 -5.01 -13.59 1.87
CA LYS A 96 -6.00 -14.51 2.45
C LYS A 96 -6.97 -15.07 1.42
N ARG A 97 -7.21 -14.35 0.33
CA ARG A 97 -8.12 -14.76 -0.73
C ARG A 97 -7.62 -16.01 -1.48
N SER A 98 -6.36 -16.03 -1.85
CA SER A 98 -5.76 -17.13 -2.63
C SER A 98 -4.75 -17.95 -1.83
N LYS A 99 -4.39 -17.51 -0.63
CA LYS A 99 -3.34 -18.08 0.22
C LYS A 99 -1.95 -18.02 -0.43
N THR A 100 -1.78 -17.15 -1.41
CA THR A 100 -0.52 -16.96 -2.13
C THR A 100 0.40 -16.03 -1.36
N ARG A 101 1.69 -16.35 -1.33
CA ARG A 101 2.70 -15.47 -0.70
C ARG A 101 2.79 -14.15 -1.45
N ILE A 102 2.77 -13.04 -0.71
CA ILE A 102 3.03 -11.72 -1.24
C ILE A 102 4.52 -11.38 -1.09
N ARG A 103 5.08 -11.57 0.12
CA ARG A 103 6.49 -11.33 0.40
C ARG A 103 6.93 -12.01 1.69
N MET A 104 8.24 -12.15 1.86
CA MET A 104 8.81 -12.57 3.13
C MET A 104 8.94 -11.36 4.05
N LEU A 105 8.55 -11.52 5.32
CA LEU A 105 8.63 -10.46 6.32
C LEU A 105 9.87 -10.57 7.20
N SER A 106 10.36 -11.77 7.44
CA SER A 106 11.55 -11.97 8.25
C SER A 106 12.31 -13.22 7.81
N LYS A 107 13.60 -13.24 8.18
CA LYS A 107 14.48 -14.40 7.96
C LYS A 107 14.06 -15.58 8.84
N PRO A 108 14.50 -16.81 8.54
CA PRO A 108 14.27 -17.95 9.41
C PRO A 108 14.72 -17.67 10.84
N ASN A 109 13.89 -18.04 11.80
CA ASN A 109 14.16 -17.84 13.23
C ASN A 109 13.91 -19.17 13.97
N PRO A 110 14.95 -19.78 14.58
CA PRO A 110 14.81 -21.07 15.26
C PRO A 110 13.74 -21.06 16.40
N LYS A 111 13.49 -19.89 17.01
CA LYS A 111 12.48 -19.77 18.06
C LYS A 111 11.06 -20.09 17.56
N TYR A 112 10.80 -19.86 16.29
CA TYR A 112 9.48 -20.07 15.69
C TYR A 112 9.47 -21.24 14.71
N ALA A 113 10.57 -21.95 14.58
CA ALA A 113 10.65 -23.10 13.69
C ALA A 113 9.76 -24.23 14.23
N THR A 114 9.05 -24.89 13.30
CA THR A 114 8.24 -26.05 13.66
C THR A 114 9.14 -27.27 13.80
N LYS A 115 9.08 -27.90 14.95
CA LYS A 115 9.76 -29.18 15.18
C LYS A 115 8.91 -30.30 14.59
N LYS A 116 9.52 -31.10 13.77
CA LYS A 116 8.89 -32.31 13.29
C LYS A 116 9.33 -33.52 14.10
#